data_5dcff4144fe19ddab9a250614b8a441a
#
_entry.id   5dcff4144fe19ddab9a250614b8a441a
#
_cell.length_a   1.000
_cell.length_b   1.000
_cell.length_c   1.000
_cell.angle_alpha   90.00
_cell.angle_beta   90.00
_cell.angle_gamma   90.00
#
_symmetry.space_group_name_H-M   'P 1'
#
loop_
_entity.id
_entity.type
_entity.pdbx_description
1 polymer ?
#
loop_
_entity_poly.entity_id
_entity_poly.type
_entity_poly.pdbx_seq_one_letter_code
_entity_poly.pdbx_strand_id
1 'polypeptide(L)'
;GSDGLILIEQSEIADFNMNFYNPDGSQSYCGNGSRCAHAFARKLGIAADSCSFEAFDGVHSSDFDGAEYEISLGEVHEIEQIGNDLLLNTGSPHYIAIQGDLEGLAINEAARKIRYNERFSDEGVNVNFIDWQNGLLHMRTYERGVEGETLSCGTGVTASGIAAHHLGYTQSPVFVSTRGGRLSVSFAFGSAGYTNIKLKGPVEHVFNGQLYL
;
A
#
# COMPACT_ATOMS: atom_id res chain seq x y z
N GLY A 1 -14.75 15.56 -0.06
CA GLY A 1 -14.82 14.37 -0.86
C GLY A 1 -14.16 13.19 -0.17
N SER A 2 -14.19 12.05 -0.82
CA SER A 2 -13.46 10.85 -0.38
C SER A 2 -12.17 10.71 -1.18
N ASP A 3 -11.24 9.90 -0.68
CA ASP A 3 -9.99 9.57 -1.39
C ASP A 3 -10.23 8.58 -2.55
N GLY A 4 -11.42 8.01 -2.65
CA GLY A 4 -11.84 7.13 -3.72
C GLY A 4 -13.22 6.52 -3.48
N LEU A 5 -13.73 5.82 -4.50
CA LEU A 5 -14.97 5.05 -4.46
C LEU A 5 -14.67 3.59 -4.74
N ILE A 6 -15.24 2.70 -3.93
CA ILE A 6 -15.15 1.25 -4.15
C ILE A 6 -16.54 0.74 -4.49
N LEU A 7 -16.66 0.05 -5.62
CA LEU A 7 -17.85 -0.72 -5.98
C LEU A 7 -17.53 -2.22 -5.81
N ILE A 8 -18.44 -2.92 -5.11
CA ILE A 8 -18.39 -4.39 -5.00
C ILE A 8 -19.40 -4.94 -6.00
N GLU A 9 -18.93 -5.72 -6.94
CA GLU A 9 -19.71 -6.32 -8.01
C GLU A 9 -19.50 -7.84 -8.07
N GLN A 10 -20.32 -8.52 -8.85
CA GLN A 10 -20.13 -9.96 -9.09
C GLN A 10 -18.88 -10.21 -9.94
N SER A 11 -18.17 -11.29 -9.65
CA SER A 11 -17.07 -11.81 -10.46
C SER A 11 -17.38 -13.23 -10.94
N GLU A 12 -16.90 -13.59 -12.12
CA GLU A 12 -16.99 -14.96 -12.65
C GLU A 12 -15.79 -15.83 -12.22
N ILE A 13 -14.72 -15.22 -11.70
CA ILE A 13 -13.44 -15.87 -11.42
C ILE A 13 -12.98 -15.75 -9.97
N ALA A 14 -13.69 -14.95 -9.16
CA ALA A 14 -13.39 -14.71 -7.75
C ALA A 14 -14.69 -14.59 -6.94
N ASP A 15 -14.59 -14.45 -5.61
CA ASP A 15 -15.77 -14.30 -4.76
C ASP A 15 -16.50 -12.97 -5.01
N PHE A 16 -15.76 -11.93 -5.40
CA PHE A 16 -16.31 -10.63 -5.84
C PHE A 16 -15.30 -9.87 -6.70
N ASN A 17 -15.80 -8.83 -7.39
CA ASN A 17 -14.98 -7.85 -8.10
C ASN A 17 -14.96 -6.53 -7.32
N MET A 18 -13.76 -5.97 -7.13
CA MET A 18 -13.53 -4.67 -6.52
C MET A 18 -13.12 -3.65 -7.57
N ASN A 19 -14.00 -2.73 -7.89
CA ASN A 19 -13.67 -1.58 -8.74
C ASN A 19 -13.34 -0.37 -7.85
N PHE A 20 -12.06 0.02 -7.83
CA PHE A 20 -11.61 1.22 -7.14
C PHE A 20 -11.45 2.38 -8.14
N TYR A 21 -12.12 3.49 -7.85
CA TYR A 21 -12.06 4.72 -8.63
C TYR A 21 -11.39 5.83 -7.83
N ASN A 22 -10.36 6.42 -8.40
CA ASN A 22 -9.74 7.63 -7.88
C ASN A 22 -10.71 8.84 -8.01
N PRO A 23 -10.47 9.97 -7.34
CA PRO A 23 -11.31 11.15 -7.43
C PRO A 23 -11.48 11.73 -8.84
N ASP A 24 -10.52 11.47 -9.73
CA ASP A 24 -10.55 11.86 -11.14
C ASP A 24 -11.29 10.87 -12.05
N GLY A 25 -11.83 9.78 -11.49
CA GLY A 25 -12.53 8.72 -12.19
C GLY A 25 -11.63 7.63 -12.80
N SER A 26 -10.31 7.76 -12.71
CA SER A 26 -9.40 6.70 -13.15
C SER A 26 -9.44 5.51 -12.18
N GLN A 27 -9.12 4.32 -12.69
CA GLN A 27 -9.02 3.11 -11.88
C GLN A 27 -7.57 2.78 -11.54
N SER A 28 -7.35 2.24 -10.35
CA SER A 28 -6.05 1.72 -9.91
C SER A 28 -6.22 0.65 -8.83
N TYR A 29 -5.18 -0.12 -8.58
CA TYR A 29 -5.15 -0.96 -7.38
C TYR A 29 -4.91 -0.11 -6.13
N CYS A 30 -5.67 -0.38 -5.07
CA CYS A 30 -5.56 0.31 -3.79
C CYS A 30 -5.49 -0.69 -2.63
N GLY A 31 -4.31 -0.87 -2.03
CA GLY A 31 -4.12 -1.82 -0.93
C GLY A 31 -4.95 -1.52 0.32
N ASN A 32 -5.16 -0.25 0.65
CA ASN A 32 -6.07 0.14 1.75
C ASN A 32 -7.52 -0.15 1.37
N GLY A 33 -7.90 0.19 0.13
CA GLY A 33 -9.22 -0.08 -0.41
C GLY A 33 -9.55 -1.57 -0.45
N SER A 34 -8.58 -2.42 -0.76
CA SER A 34 -8.78 -3.88 -0.82
C SER A 34 -9.14 -4.47 0.54
N ARG A 35 -8.51 -4.02 1.65
CA ARG A 35 -8.91 -4.43 3.00
C ARG A 35 -10.32 -3.96 3.33
N CYS A 36 -10.67 -2.72 2.98
CA CYS A 36 -12.01 -2.18 3.16
C CYS A 36 -13.06 -2.93 2.31
N ALA A 37 -12.72 -3.30 1.07
CA ALA A 37 -13.57 -4.08 0.19
C ALA A 37 -13.91 -5.45 0.78
N HIS A 38 -12.90 -6.18 1.27
CA HIS A 38 -13.12 -7.46 1.94
C HIS A 38 -14.00 -7.29 3.20
N ALA A 39 -13.71 -6.31 4.05
CA ALA A 39 -14.52 -6.03 5.23
C ALA A 39 -15.99 -5.72 4.88
N PHE A 40 -16.21 -4.97 3.81
CA PHE A 40 -17.55 -4.65 3.34
C PHE A 40 -18.26 -5.86 2.70
N ALA A 41 -17.55 -6.63 1.87
CA ALA A 41 -18.08 -7.86 1.27
C ALA A 41 -18.49 -8.89 2.35
N ARG A 42 -17.70 -9.04 3.43
CA ARG A 42 -18.06 -9.87 4.59
C ARG A 42 -19.34 -9.36 5.27
N LYS A 43 -19.43 -8.05 5.49
CA LYS A 43 -20.62 -7.43 6.10
C LYS A 43 -21.89 -7.66 5.27
N LEU A 44 -21.76 -7.73 3.95
CA LEU A 44 -22.86 -8.02 3.02
C LEU A 44 -23.15 -9.54 2.89
N GLY A 45 -22.34 -10.40 3.49
CA GLY A 45 -22.45 -11.86 3.33
C GLY A 45 -22.01 -12.39 1.97
N ILE A 46 -21.24 -11.59 1.20
CA ILE A 46 -20.70 -11.94 -0.11
C ILE A 46 -19.40 -12.76 0.04
N ALA A 47 -18.55 -12.40 1.02
CA ALA A 47 -17.27 -13.03 1.26
C ALA A 47 -17.19 -13.68 2.65
N ALA A 48 -16.43 -14.78 2.76
CA ALA A 48 -16.05 -15.42 4.02
C ALA A 48 -14.82 -14.72 4.65
N ASP A 49 -14.27 -15.30 5.73
CA ASP A 49 -13.04 -14.81 6.39
C ASP A 49 -11.81 -14.95 5.49
N SER A 50 -11.79 -15.95 4.61
CA SER A 50 -10.83 -16.08 3.52
C SER A 50 -11.57 -16.00 2.21
N CYS A 51 -11.09 -15.17 1.30
CA CYS A 51 -11.71 -14.97 -0.02
C CYS A 51 -10.68 -14.60 -1.08
N SER A 52 -11.12 -14.70 -2.34
CA SER A 52 -10.47 -14.11 -3.50
C SER A 52 -11.28 -12.91 -3.99
N PHE A 53 -10.62 -11.94 -4.59
CA PHE A 53 -11.30 -10.84 -5.25
C PHE A 53 -10.55 -10.42 -6.51
N GLU A 54 -11.32 -10.04 -7.51
CA GLU A 54 -10.81 -9.46 -8.73
C GLU A 54 -10.61 -7.96 -8.53
N ALA A 55 -9.49 -7.41 -8.99
CA ALA A 55 -9.19 -5.98 -8.97
C ALA A 55 -8.62 -5.56 -10.32
N PHE A 56 -8.33 -4.28 -10.49
CA PHE A 56 -7.85 -3.69 -11.75
C PHE A 56 -6.60 -4.40 -12.33
N ASP A 57 -5.73 -4.92 -11.50
CA ASP A 57 -4.45 -5.56 -11.87
C ASP A 57 -4.48 -7.09 -11.79
N GLY A 58 -5.61 -7.69 -11.44
CA GLY A 58 -5.79 -9.14 -11.41
C GLY A 58 -6.53 -9.66 -10.19
N VAL A 59 -6.37 -10.97 -9.95
CA VAL A 59 -7.00 -11.65 -8.80
C VAL A 59 -6.08 -11.64 -7.60
N HIS A 60 -6.63 -11.25 -6.47
CA HIS A 60 -5.98 -11.19 -5.17
C HIS A 60 -6.65 -12.12 -4.16
N SER A 61 -5.93 -12.48 -3.11
CA SER A 61 -6.48 -13.15 -1.94
C SER A 61 -6.54 -12.19 -0.75
N SER A 62 -7.51 -12.43 0.12
CA SER A 62 -7.62 -11.72 1.39
C SER A 62 -8.08 -12.63 2.50
N ASP A 63 -7.49 -12.46 3.68
CA ASP A 63 -7.79 -13.20 4.89
C ASP A 63 -8.12 -12.25 6.04
N PHE A 64 -9.09 -12.63 6.88
CA PHE A 64 -9.43 -11.96 8.13
C PHE A 64 -9.17 -12.89 9.31
N ASP A 65 -8.36 -12.48 10.27
CA ASP A 65 -7.97 -13.31 11.43
C ASP A 65 -8.80 -13.09 12.70
N GLY A 66 -9.88 -12.34 12.59
CA GLY A 66 -10.72 -11.93 13.72
C GLY A 66 -10.43 -10.50 14.22
N ALA A 67 -9.34 -9.86 13.76
CA ALA A 67 -8.93 -8.52 14.15
C ALA A 67 -8.51 -7.65 12.95
N GLU A 68 -7.72 -8.20 12.03
CA GLU A 68 -7.13 -7.47 10.91
C GLU A 68 -7.34 -8.22 9.59
N TYR A 69 -7.29 -7.45 8.50
CA TYR A 69 -7.37 -7.96 7.13
C TYR A 69 -5.98 -8.00 6.51
N GLU A 70 -5.65 -9.13 5.91
CA GLU A 70 -4.43 -9.37 5.15
C GLU A 70 -4.78 -9.53 3.67
N ILE A 71 -4.09 -8.82 2.79
CA ILE A 71 -4.29 -8.90 1.33
C ILE A 71 -3.01 -9.29 0.63
N SER A 72 -3.10 -10.07 -0.45
CA SER A 72 -1.96 -10.36 -1.32
C SER A 72 -1.63 -9.17 -2.22
N LEU A 73 -0.33 -9.02 -2.53
CA LEU A 73 0.16 -8.07 -3.52
C LEU A 73 1.03 -8.80 -4.56
N GLY A 74 1.29 -8.11 -5.66
CA GLY A 74 2.20 -8.60 -6.70
C GLY A 74 3.64 -8.80 -6.20
N GLU A 75 4.39 -9.64 -6.88
CA GLU A 75 5.79 -9.96 -6.56
C GLU A 75 6.73 -8.80 -6.91
N VAL A 76 7.88 -8.71 -6.21
CA VAL A 76 8.92 -7.72 -6.47
C VAL A 76 10.22 -8.43 -6.81
N HIS A 77 10.64 -8.32 -8.07
CA HIS A 77 11.84 -8.98 -8.59
C HIS A 77 13.04 -8.03 -8.66
N GLU A 78 12.81 -6.73 -8.75
CA GLU A 78 13.84 -5.74 -8.97
C GLU A 78 13.79 -4.63 -7.91
N ILE A 79 14.95 -4.29 -7.38
CA ILE A 79 15.17 -3.14 -6.50
C ILE A 79 16.37 -2.40 -7.07
N GLU A 80 16.18 -1.13 -7.42
CA GLU A 80 17.24 -0.27 -7.89
C GLU A 80 17.83 0.55 -6.75
N GLN A 81 19.15 0.57 -6.64
CA GLN A 81 19.87 1.41 -5.70
C GLN A 81 20.13 2.80 -6.32
N ILE A 82 19.73 3.85 -5.63
CA ILE A 82 19.95 5.25 -6.04
C ILE A 82 20.70 5.97 -4.92
N GLY A 83 22.01 5.93 -4.97
CA GLY A 83 22.84 6.40 -3.85
C GLY A 83 22.60 5.57 -2.59
N ASN A 84 22.10 6.20 -1.52
CA ASN A 84 21.70 5.50 -0.31
C ASN A 84 20.22 5.06 -0.33
N ASP A 85 19.45 5.54 -1.29
CA ASP A 85 18.02 5.32 -1.40
C ASP A 85 17.70 4.15 -2.34
N LEU A 86 16.44 3.73 -2.38
CA LEU A 86 15.97 2.61 -3.19
C LEU A 86 14.77 3.02 -4.05
N LEU A 87 14.64 2.36 -5.20
CA LEU A 87 13.46 2.45 -6.06
C LEU A 87 12.95 1.05 -6.35
N LEU A 88 11.67 0.80 -6.12
CA LEU A 88 11.01 -0.47 -6.42
C LEU A 88 9.54 -0.27 -6.75
N ASN A 89 8.93 -1.29 -7.35
CA ASN A 89 7.51 -1.27 -7.75
C ASN A 89 6.74 -2.36 -7.01
N THR A 90 5.70 -1.97 -6.30
CA THR A 90 4.77 -2.84 -5.57
C THR A 90 3.32 -2.67 -6.03
N GLY A 91 3.13 -2.46 -7.35
CA GLY A 91 1.87 -2.06 -7.99
C GLY A 91 1.87 -0.59 -8.41
N SER A 92 2.78 0.21 -7.87
CA SER A 92 3.17 1.54 -8.35
C SER A 92 4.63 1.82 -7.99
N PRO A 93 5.32 2.74 -8.69
CA PRO A 93 6.71 3.06 -8.39
C PRO A 93 6.84 3.82 -7.06
N HIS A 94 7.77 3.35 -6.22
CA HIS A 94 8.08 3.92 -4.91
C HIS A 94 9.56 4.24 -4.78
N TYR A 95 9.88 5.50 -4.52
CA TYR A 95 11.19 5.95 -4.07
C TYR A 95 11.23 5.88 -2.55
N ILE A 96 12.21 5.18 -2.00
CA ILE A 96 12.41 4.99 -0.57
C ILE A 96 13.63 5.79 -0.14
N ALA A 97 13.38 6.91 0.52
CA ALA A 97 14.42 7.79 1.06
C ALA A 97 14.69 7.45 2.52
N ILE A 98 15.96 7.18 2.85
CA ILE A 98 16.37 6.85 4.21
C ILE A 98 16.63 8.15 4.97
N GLN A 99 15.92 8.36 6.08
CA GLN A 99 16.00 9.56 6.92
C GLN A 99 16.19 9.17 8.40
N GLY A 100 16.94 9.97 9.15
CA GLY A 100 17.13 9.76 10.59
C GLY A 100 16.17 10.53 11.48
N ASP A 101 15.38 11.46 10.94
CA ASP A 101 14.37 12.26 11.67
C ASP A 101 13.19 12.53 10.74
N LEU A 102 12.10 11.82 10.98
CA LEU A 102 10.85 12.03 10.23
C LEU A 102 9.96 13.13 10.81
N GLU A 103 10.06 13.42 12.11
CA GLU A 103 9.19 14.39 12.77
C GLU A 103 9.46 15.82 12.31
N GLY A 104 10.74 16.20 12.22
CA GLY A 104 11.15 17.53 11.75
C GLY A 104 11.16 17.70 10.24
N LEU A 105 10.89 16.62 9.46
CA LEU A 105 10.99 16.66 8.01
C LEU A 105 9.87 17.49 7.37
N ALA A 106 10.25 18.52 6.60
CA ALA A 106 9.35 19.24 5.70
C ALA A 106 9.06 18.38 4.46
N ILE A 107 8.21 17.35 4.64
CA ILE A 107 8.04 16.24 3.68
C ILE A 107 7.65 16.72 2.28
N ASN A 108 6.72 17.67 2.17
CA ASN A 108 6.27 18.14 0.86
C ASN A 108 7.41 18.80 0.05
N GLU A 109 8.28 19.55 0.73
CA GLU A 109 9.43 20.18 0.08
C GLU A 109 10.49 19.15 -0.32
N ALA A 110 10.77 18.20 0.58
CA ALA A 110 11.76 17.15 0.33
C ALA A 110 11.29 16.21 -0.80
N ALA A 111 10.04 15.77 -0.76
CA ALA A 111 9.47 14.89 -1.76
C ALA A 111 9.38 15.52 -3.15
N ARG A 112 9.02 16.81 -3.24
CA ARG A 112 8.94 17.51 -4.51
C ARG A 112 10.27 17.59 -5.25
N LYS A 113 11.40 17.67 -4.53
CA LYS A 113 12.74 17.63 -5.14
C LYS A 113 13.01 16.29 -5.85
N ILE A 114 12.43 15.20 -5.35
CA ILE A 114 12.51 13.85 -5.94
C ILE A 114 11.45 13.71 -7.03
N ARG A 115 10.18 13.97 -6.69
CA ARG A 115 9.00 13.79 -7.56
C ARG A 115 9.12 14.55 -8.89
N TYR A 116 9.71 15.75 -8.87
CA TYR A 116 9.81 16.64 -10.02
C TYR A 116 11.23 16.78 -10.56
N ASN A 117 12.16 15.88 -10.22
CA ASN A 117 13.45 15.82 -10.87
C ASN A 117 13.32 15.31 -12.33
N GLU A 118 14.37 15.42 -13.10
CA GLU A 118 14.40 15.04 -14.52
C GLU A 118 13.94 13.58 -14.75
N ARG A 119 14.24 12.69 -13.82
CA ARG A 119 13.89 11.26 -13.93
C ARG A 119 12.42 10.97 -13.71
N PHE A 120 11.77 11.67 -12.77
CA PHE A 120 10.42 11.34 -12.30
C PHE A 120 9.38 12.40 -12.67
N SER A 121 9.75 13.47 -13.38
CA SER A 121 8.83 14.57 -13.72
C SER A 121 7.62 14.10 -14.51
N ASP A 122 7.80 13.21 -15.47
CA ASP A 122 6.77 12.81 -16.43
C ASP A 122 5.83 11.74 -15.87
N GLU A 123 6.36 10.57 -15.49
CA GLU A 123 5.54 9.45 -15.02
C GLU A 123 5.19 9.54 -13.54
N GLY A 124 6.02 10.23 -12.78
CA GLY A 124 5.88 10.39 -11.34
C GLY A 124 6.31 9.18 -10.52
N VAL A 125 6.52 9.44 -9.25
CA VAL A 125 6.90 8.44 -8.25
C VAL A 125 6.28 8.80 -6.90
N ASN A 126 5.85 7.79 -6.14
CA ASN A 126 5.52 7.97 -4.73
C ASN A 126 6.83 8.08 -3.93
N VAL A 127 6.93 9.02 -3.01
CA VAL A 127 8.15 9.21 -2.21
C VAL A 127 7.85 8.84 -0.77
N ASN A 128 8.57 7.85 -0.25
CA ASN A 128 8.42 7.36 1.11
C ASN A 128 9.72 7.65 1.87
N PHE A 129 9.61 8.37 2.96
CA PHE A 129 10.71 8.61 3.88
C PHE A 129 10.61 7.61 5.01
N ILE A 130 11.69 6.86 5.25
CA ILE A 130 11.72 5.80 6.25
C ILE A 130 12.82 6.04 7.30
N ASP A 131 12.52 5.62 8.52
CA ASP A 131 13.45 5.58 9.64
C ASP A 131 13.24 4.28 10.42
N TRP A 132 14.33 3.55 10.67
CA TRP A 132 14.31 2.32 11.44
C TRP A 132 14.74 2.58 12.88
N GLN A 133 13.80 2.45 13.82
CA GLN A 133 14.05 2.69 15.24
C GLN A 133 13.44 1.59 16.12
N ASN A 134 14.24 1.02 17.02
CA ASN A 134 13.78 0.10 18.07
C ASN A 134 12.92 -1.08 17.56
N GLY A 135 13.25 -1.64 16.39
CA GLY A 135 12.53 -2.76 15.82
C GLY A 135 11.23 -2.41 15.09
N LEU A 136 11.00 -1.12 14.85
CA LEU A 136 9.84 -0.61 14.12
C LEU A 136 10.29 0.29 12.96
N LEU A 137 9.69 0.09 11.81
CA LEU A 137 9.88 0.97 10.67
C LEU A 137 8.89 2.14 10.76
N HIS A 138 9.40 3.35 10.87
CA HIS A 138 8.59 4.56 10.77
C HIS A 138 8.58 5.05 9.33
N MET A 139 7.43 5.50 8.85
CA MET A 139 7.27 5.94 7.47
C MET A 139 6.36 7.16 7.36
N ARG A 140 6.76 8.09 6.49
CA ARG A 140 5.89 9.16 5.98
C ARG A 140 5.90 9.11 4.46
N THR A 141 4.76 9.33 3.82
CA THR A 141 4.59 9.18 2.37
C THR A 141 4.02 10.43 1.72
N TYR A 142 4.58 10.76 0.56
CA TYR A 142 4.06 11.72 -0.40
C TYR A 142 3.58 10.96 -1.62
N GLU A 143 2.30 11.04 -1.92
CA GLU A 143 1.69 10.22 -2.96
C GLU A 143 1.59 10.95 -4.30
N ARG A 144 1.97 10.23 -5.36
CA ARG A 144 1.75 10.61 -6.75
C ARG A 144 0.24 10.67 -7.03
N GLY A 145 -0.20 11.75 -7.68
CA GLY A 145 -1.62 11.98 -7.98
C GLY A 145 -2.36 12.75 -6.90
N VAL A 146 -1.98 12.61 -5.63
CA VAL A 146 -2.41 13.49 -4.53
C VAL A 146 -1.51 14.73 -4.47
N GLU A 147 -0.23 14.55 -4.78
CA GLU A 147 0.83 15.57 -4.78
C GLU A 147 0.98 16.26 -3.41
N GLY A 148 0.86 15.44 -2.36
CA GLY A 148 0.97 15.83 -0.96
C GLY A 148 1.18 14.64 -0.03
N GLU A 149 1.48 14.95 1.25
CA GLU A 149 1.55 13.93 2.29
C GLU A 149 0.18 13.31 2.55
N THR A 150 0.11 11.98 2.61
CA THR A 150 -1.08 11.22 3.03
C THR A 150 -0.82 10.48 4.33
N LEU A 151 -1.90 10.02 4.96
CA LEU A 151 -1.81 9.30 6.23
C LEU A 151 -1.14 7.91 6.07
N SER A 152 -1.38 7.24 4.94
CA SER A 152 -0.81 5.91 4.67
C SER A 152 -1.05 5.50 3.22
N CYS A 153 -0.02 5.01 2.55
CA CYS A 153 -0.07 4.38 1.23
C CYS A 153 0.23 2.88 1.38
N GLY A 154 -0.72 2.01 1.05
CA GLY A 154 -0.56 0.56 1.25
C GLY A 154 0.59 -0.05 0.45
N THR A 155 0.73 0.30 -0.83
CA THR A 155 1.86 -0.12 -1.68
C THR A 155 3.17 0.50 -1.21
N GLY A 156 3.15 1.74 -0.71
CA GLY A 156 4.30 2.41 -0.11
C GLY A 156 4.78 1.74 1.18
N VAL A 157 3.86 1.31 2.04
CA VAL A 157 4.16 0.51 3.24
C VAL A 157 4.85 -0.79 2.84
N THR A 158 4.33 -1.47 1.82
CA THR A 158 4.91 -2.71 1.29
C THR A 158 6.31 -2.49 0.74
N ALA A 159 6.49 -1.46 -0.09
CA ALA A 159 7.79 -1.10 -0.65
C ALA A 159 8.80 -0.74 0.45
N SER A 160 8.37 0.01 1.48
CA SER A 160 9.23 0.38 2.62
C SER A 160 9.62 -0.82 3.46
N GLY A 161 8.71 -1.77 3.69
CA GLY A 161 8.99 -3.01 4.41
C GLY A 161 10.01 -3.90 3.67
N ILE A 162 9.84 -4.05 2.35
CA ILE A 162 10.78 -4.76 1.48
C ILE A 162 12.15 -4.07 1.50
N ALA A 163 12.19 -2.74 1.38
CA ALA A 163 13.41 -1.95 1.43
C ALA A 163 14.15 -2.13 2.77
N ALA A 164 13.45 -2.11 3.90
CA ALA A 164 14.05 -2.33 5.21
C ALA A 164 14.68 -3.72 5.35
N HIS A 165 14.05 -4.76 4.79
CA HIS A 165 14.64 -6.11 4.72
C HIS A 165 15.85 -6.14 3.80
N HIS A 166 15.75 -5.55 2.60
CA HIS A 166 16.85 -5.49 1.63
C HIS A 166 18.10 -4.82 2.19
N LEU A 167 17.91 -3.79 3.02
CA LEU A 167 18.99 -3.09 3.73
C LEU A 167 19.52 -3.84 4.97
N GLY A 168 18.91 -4.98 5.31
CA GLY A 168 19.34 -5.80 6.45
C GLY A 168 18.87 -5.29 7.81
N TYR A 169 17.91 -4.35 7.87
CA TYR A 169 17.40 -3.82 9.13
C TYR A 169 16.51 -4.81 9.87
N THR A 170 15.77 -5.65 9.15
CA THR A 170 14.76 -6.53 9.73
C THR A 170 14.52 -7.78 8.90
N GLN A 171 13.70 -8.69 9.44
CA GLN A 171 13.17 -9.88 8.76
C GLN A 171 11.65 -9.77 8.62
N SER A 172 11.05 -10.60 7.72
CA SER A 172 9.59 -10.75 7.59
C SER A 172 9.00 -11.44 8.83
N PRO A 173 7.87 -10.99 9.39
CA PRO A 173 7.10 -9.81 8.99
C PRO A 173 7.72 -8.49 9.46
N VAL A 174 7.55 -7.44 8.67
CA VAL A 174 8.00 -6.08 8.96
C VAL A 174 6.83 -5.25 9.48
N PHE A 175 6.97 -4.70 10.68
CA PHE A 175 5.97 -3.78 11.25
C PHE A 175 6.29 -2.35 10.86
N VAL A 176 5.28 -1.64 10.33
CA VAL A 176 5.42 -0.29 9.81
C VAL A 176 4.45 0.64 10.53
N SER A 177 4.98 1.73 11.08
CA SER A 177 4.20 2.81 11.68
C SER A 177 4.08 3.96 10.69
N THR A 178 2.85 4.31 10.34
CA THR A 178 2.50 5.47 9.51
C THR A 178 1.69 6.46 10.33
N ARG A 179 1.41 7.64 9.80
CA ARG A 179 0.48 8.60 10.45
C ARG A 179 -0.95 8.07 10.53
N GLY A 180 -1.34 7.17 9.63
CA GLY A 180 -2.66 6.53 9.61
C GLY A 180 -2.80 5.32 10.52
N GLY A 181 -1.72 4.85 11.14
CA GLY A 181 -1.73 3.68 12.01
C GLY A 181 -0.60 2.69 11.72
N ARG A 182 -0.73 1.51 12.30
CA ARG A 182 0.24 0.44 12.14
C ARG A 182 -0.24 -0.60 11.13
N LEU A 183 0.69 -1.04 10.31
CA LEU A 183 0.50 -2.08 9.31
C LEU A 183 1.65 -3.08 9.42
N SER A 184 1.49 -4.26 8.85
CA SER A 184 2.60 -5.20 8.70
C SER A 184 2.68 -5.75 7.28
N VAL A 185 3.89 -6.03 6.86
CA VAL A 185 4.20 -6.62 5.55
C VAL A 185 4.90 -7.93 5.78
N SER A 186 4.39 -9.00 5.20
CA SER A 186 5.03 -10.31 5.18
C SER A 186 5.36 -10.73 3.75
N PHE A 187 6.42 -11.50 3.59
CA PHE A 187 6.89 -12.00 2.29
C PHE A 187 7.83 -13.19 2.47
N ALA A 188 8.02 -13.94 1.40
CA ALA A 188 9.15 -14.85 1.22
C ALA A 188 10.22 -14.15 0.36
N PHE A 189 11.51 -14.40 0.66
CA PHE A 189 12.64 -13.89 -0.11
C PHE A 189 13.54 -15.04 -0.57
N GLY A 190 13.89 -15.06 -1.84
CA GLY A 190 14.72 -16.10 -2.45
C GLY A 190 15.31 -15.69 -3.80
N SER A 191 15.74 -16.66 -4.59
CA SER A 191 16.34 -16.41 -5.91
C SER A 191 15.42 -15.71 -6.90
N ALA A 192 14.12 -15.79 -6.72
CA ALA A 192 13.10 -15.09 -7.54
C ALA A 192 12.81 -13.66 -7.07
N GLY A 193 13.46 -13.18 -6.00
CA GLY A 193 13.13 -11.91 -5.35
C GLY A 193 12.14 -12.07 -4.21
N TYR A 194 11.23 -11.11 -4.06
CA TYR A 194 10.20 -11.08 -3.02
C TYR A 194 8.89 -11.63 -3.58
N THR A 195 8.39 -12.71 -2.97
CA THR A 195 7.18 -13.44 -3.37
C THR A 195 6.26 -13.62 -2.18
N ASN A 196 5.01 -14.05 -2.42
CA ASN A 196 3.99 -14.20 -1.37
C ASN A 196 3.87 -12.95 -0.49
N ILE A 197 3.90 -11.79 -1.12
CA ILE A 197 3.84 -10.51 -0.44
C ILE A 197 2.42 -10.29 0.06
N LYS A 198 2.30 -9.95 1.34
CA LYS A 198 1.03 -9.66 1.98
C LYS A 198 1.11 -8.40 2.83
N LEU A 199 0.05 -7.60 2.76
CA LEU A 199 -0.14 -6.38 3.56
C LEU A 199 -1.29 -6.60 4.53
N LYS A 200 -1.02 -6.44 5.82
CA LYS A 200 -1.99 -6.66 6.89
C LYS A 200 -2.22 -5.38 7.70
N GLY A 201 -3.46 -5.15 8.09
CA GLY A 201 -3.83 -4.05 8.95
C GLY A 201 -5.32 -3.98 9.25
N PRO A 202 -5.70 -3.09 10.18
CA PRO A 202 -7.08 -2.92 10.61
C PRO A 202 -7.95 -2.25 9.54
N VAL A 203 -9.25 -2.46 9.69
CA VAL A 203 -10.31 -1.73 8.97
C VAL A 203 -11.35 -1.29 9.98
N GLU A 204 -11.78 -0.04 9.89
CA GLU A 204 -12.82 0.50 10.75
C GLU A 204 -14.03 0.92 9.91
N HIS A 205 -15.21 0.50 10.36
CA HIS A 205 -16.47 0.91 9.75
C HIS A 205 -16.92 2.25 10.33
N VAL A 206 -16.99 3.28 9.50
CA VAL A 206 -17.27 4.66 9.95
C VAL A 206 -18.79 4.93 10.01
N PHE A 207 -19.53 4.70 8.92
CA PHE A 207 -20.98 4.89 8.87
C PHE A 207 -21.62 4.12 7.73
N ASN A 208 -22.97 4.02 7.74
CA ASN A 208 -23.77 3.58 6.59
C ASN A 208 -24.60 4.72 6.06
N GLY A 209 -24.88 4.69 4.76
CA GLY A 209 -25.77 5.63 4.09
C GLY A 209 -26.49 5.00 2.93
N GLN A 210 -27.46 5.73 2.37
CA GLN A 210 -28.14 5.39 1.12
C GLN A 210 -27.98 6.55 0.15
N LEU A 211 -27.69 6.23 -1.10
CA LEU A 211 -27.60 7.19 -2.18
C LEU A 211 -28.76 6.91 -3.15
N TYR A 212 -29.54 7.94 -3.44
CA TYR A 212 -30.56 7.88 -4.46
C TYR A 212 -30.04 8.59 -5.71
N LEU A 213 -29.90 7.85 -6.81
CA LEU A 213 -29.41 8.32 -8.10
C LEU A 213 -30.60 8.70 -8.99
#